data_ac41e6943c5fabb2527d5e4ecab2350e
#
_entry.id   ac41e6943c5fabb2527d5e4ecab2350e
#
_cell.length_a   1.000
_cell.length_b   1.000
_cell.length_c   1.000
_cell.angle_alpha   90.00
_cell.angle_beta   90.00
_cell.angle_gamma   90.00
#
_symmetry.space_group_name_H-M   'P 1'
#
loop_
_entity.id
_entity.type
_entity.pdbx_description
1 polymer ?
#
loop_
_entity_poly.entity_id
_entity_poly.type
_entity_poly.pdbx_seq_one_letter_code
_entity_poly.pdbx_strand_id
1 'polypeptide(L)'
;MLIAAVFLTGCRSDAGTVASSMLERGFVAPPDSVKISTYWYWISGNVSKEGVAEDLRSMKAAGIDRAYIGNIGHDDVPYGPVELMSEPWWEILHTALKTATELDMEIGIFNSPGWSQSGGPWVKPEE
;
A
#
# COMPACT_ATOMS: atom_id res chain seq x y z
N MET A 1 -29.86 23.87 -62.67
CA MET A 1 -28.66 23.70 -61.85
C MET A 1 -29.13 23.34 -60.45
N LEU A 2 -29.11 22.03 -60.13
CA LEU A 2 -29.56 21.51 -58.81
C LEU A 2 -28.33 21.43 -57.90
N ILE A 3 -28.36 22.12 -56.77
CA ILE A 3 -27.34 22.05 -55.73
C ILE A 3 -27.80 20.98 -54.72
N ALA A 4 -27.13 19.84 -54.69
CA ALA A 4 -27.35 18.78 -53.67
C ALA A 4 -26.59 19.16 -52.38
N ALA A 5 -27.31 19.47 -51.32
CA ALA A 5 -26.74 19.68 -50.00
C ALA A 5 -26.48 18.28 -49.35
N VAL A 6 -25.22 17.92 -49.17
CA VAL A 6 -24.79 16.72 -48.44
C VAL A 6 -24.77 17.07 -46.95
N PHE A 7 -25.73 16.55 -46.19
CA PHE A 7 -25.71 16.58 -44.72
C PHE A 7 -24.75 15.51 -44.22
N LEU A 8 -23.57 15.93 -43.77
CA LEU A 8 -22.67 15.10 -42.98
C LEU A 8 -23.22 14.97 -41.54
N THR A 9 -23.96 13.92 -41.29
CA THR A 9 -24.29 13.50 -39.90
C THR A 9 -23.05 12.92 -39.26
N GLY A 10 -22.33 13.75 -38.51
CA GLY A 10 -21.23 13.27 -37.67
C GLY A 10 -21.78 12.41 -36.54
N CYS A 11 -21.46 11.12 -36.55
CA CYS A 11 -21.64 10.25 -35.38
C CYS A 11 -20.78 10.81 -34.24
N ARG A 12 -21.40 11.57 -33.33
CA ARG A 12 -20.80 11.80 -32.01
C ARG A 12 -20.88 10.47 -31.25
N SER A 13 -19.75 9.86 -30.99
CA SER A 13 -19.68 8.68 -30.12
C SER A 13 -19.90 9.13 -28.67
N ASP A 14 -21.07 8.86 -28.12
CA ASP A 14 -21.40 9.10 -26.70
C ASP A 14 -20.55 8.28 -25.72
N ALA A 15 -19.78 7.34 -26.22
CA ALA A 15 -18.90 6.47 -25.43
C ALA A 15 -17.87 7.24 -24.59
N GLY A 16 -17.32 8.35 -25.09
CA GLY A 16 -16.36 9.17 -24.36
C GLY A 16 -16.99 9.92 -23.17
N THR A 17 -18.22 10.36 -23.32
CA THR A 17 -18.95 11.10 -22.26
C THR A 17 -19.39 10.16 -21.13
N VAL A 18 -19.82 8.94 -21.46
CA VAL A 18 -20.21 7.92 -20.47
C VAL A 18 -19.00 7.45 -19.68
N ALA A 19 -17.86 7.17 -20.34
CA ALA A 19 -16.62 6.77 -19.68
C ALA A 19 -16.11 7.87 -18.74
N SER A 20 -16.12 9.15 -19.17
CA SER A 20 -15.73 10.28 -18.34
C SER A 20 -16.62 10.41 -17.10
N SER A 21 -17.94 10.26 -17.23
CA SER A 21 -18.88 10.34 -16.11
C SER A 21 -18.75 9.17 -15.12
N MET A 22 -18.35 7.98 -15.57
CA MET A 22 -18.06 6.84 -14.70
C MET A 22 -16.78 7.06 -13.91
N LEU A 23 -15.72 7.57 -14.54
CA LEU A 23 -14.46 7.89 -13.87
C LEU A 23 -14.66 8.99 -12.83
N GLU A 24 -15.39 10.04 -13.16
CA GLU A 24 -15.71 11.14 -12.25
C GLU A 24 -16.47 10.66 -11.02
N ARG A 25 -17.51 9.84 -11.21
CA ARG A 25 -18.26 9.24 -10.08
C ARG A 25 -17.39 8.35 -9.22
N GLY A 26 -16.56 7.49 -9.83
CA GLY A 26 -15.64 6.62 -9.09
C GLY A 26 -14.54 7.37 -8.34
N PHE A 27 -14.18 8.57 -8.81
CA PHE A 27 -13.23 9.44 -8.12
C PHE A 27 -13.88 10.16 -6.93
N VAL A 28 -15.08 10.71 -7.11
CA VAL A 28 -15.81 11.46 -6.07
C VAL A 28 -16.35 10.53 -4.97
N ALA A 29 -16.80 9.33 -5.35
CA ALA A 29 -17.31 8.32 -4.45
C ALA A 29 -16.70 6.94 -4.81
N PRO A 30 -15.47 6.67 -4.37
CA PRO A 30 -14.82 5.38 -4.62
C PRO A 30 -15.65 4.24 -4.03
N PRO A 31 -15.75 3.09 -4.71
CA PRO A 31 -16.41 1.92 -4.13
C PRO A 31 -15.62 1.36 -2.95
N ASP A 32 -16.28 0.64 -2.04
CA ASP A 32 -15.68 0.04 -0.83
C ASP A 32 -14.53 -0.95 -1.14
N SER A 33 -14.45 -1.43 -2.39
CA SER A 33 -13.33 -2.26 -2.84
C SER A 33 -12.01 -1.48 -3.04
N VAL A 34 -12.08 -0.14 -3.13
CA VAL A 34 -10.89 0.72 -3.19
C VAL A 34 -10.42 1.01 -1.77
N LYS A 35 -9.34 0.36 -1.38
CA LYS A 35 -8.77 0.48 -0.04
C LYS A 35 -7.64 1.49 0.00
N ILE A 36 -7.64 2.35 1.02
CA ILE A 36 -6.52 3.26 1.28
C ILE A 36 -5.36 2.45 1.83
N SER A 37 -4.20 2.62 1.23
CA SER A 37 -2.99 1.88 1.59
C SER A 37 -1.87 2.83 1.98
N THR A 38 -1.01 2.40 2.90
CA THR A 38 0.19 3.15 3.27
C THR A 38 1.41 2.25 3.39
N TYR A 39 2.60 2.82 3.17
CA TYR A 39 3.84 2.19 3.58
C TYR A 39 4.00 2.30 5.10
N TRP A 40 4.49 1.24 5.71
CA TRP A 40 4.71 1.15 7.15
C TRP A 40 6.14 0.69 7.42
N TYR A 41 6.99 1.65 7.64
CA TYR A 41 8.42 1.38 7.77
C TYR A 41 8.81 0.99 9.18
N TRP A 42 9.42 -0.18 9.30
CA TRP A 42 10.07 -0.68 10.50
C TRP A 42 11.56 -0.33 10.38
N ILE A 43 11.93 0.82 10.96
CA ILE A 43 13.23 1.43 10.74
C ILE A 43 14.26 0.91 11.73
N SER A 44 15.36 0.36 11.22
CA SER A 44 16.57 -0.02 11.98
C SER A 44 16.24 -0.88 13.21
N GLY A 45 15.22 -1.73 13.16
CA GLY A 45 14.86 -2.61 14.27
C GLY A 45 14.27 -1.92 15.50
N ASN A 46 13.82 -0.66 15.37
CA ASN A 46 13.14 0.09 16.43
C ASN A 46 11.63 -0.20 16.41
N VAL A 47 11.26 -1.43 16.69
CA VAL A 47 9.87 -1.90 16.71
C VAL A 47 9.56 -2.65 18.00
N SER A 48 8.29 -2.66 18.42
CA SER A 48 7.80 -3.43 19.57
C SER A 48 6.39 -3.96 19.32
N LYS A 49 5.96 -4.95 20.09
CA LYS A 49 4.60 -5.52 20.00
C LYS A 49 3.53 -4.47 20.28
N GLU A 50 3.75 -3.66 21.30
CA GLU A 50 2.85 -2.58 21.69
C GLU A 50 2.77 -1.52 20.59
N GLY A 51 3.93 -1.11 20.06
CA GLY A 51 4.03 -0.11 19.00
C GLY A 51 3.28 -0.54 17.74
N VAL A 52 3.52 -1.75 17.23
CA VAL A 52 2.86 -2.22 16.01
C VAL A 52 1.34 -2.36 16.17
N ALA A 53 0.87 -2.75 17.36
CA ALA A 53 -0.55 -2.83 17.64
C ALA A 53 -1.21 -1.43 17.70
N GLU A 54 -0.53 -0.46 18.28
CA GLU A 54 -1.02 0.93 18.36
C GLU A 54 -1.01 1.63 17.00
N ASP A 55 0.05 1.43 16.22
CA ASP A 55 0.14 1.94 14.85
C ASP A 55 -1.05 1.47 14.00
N LEU A 56 -1.34 0.16 14.02
CA LEU A 56 -2.46 -0.41 13.26
C LEU A 56 -3.82 0.14 13.71
N ARG A 57 -4.05 0.33 15.02
CA ARG A 57 -5.26 0.97 15.53
C ARG A 57 -5.38 2.41 15.04
N SER A 58 -4.27 3.15 15.07
CA SER A 58 -4.21 4.54 14.60
C SER A 58 -4.46 4.63 13.10
N MET A 59 -3.86 3.74 12.30
CA MET A 59 -4.08 3.64 10.86
C MET A 59 -5.56 3.35 10.56
N LYS A 60 -6.17 2.38 11.25
CA LYS A 60 -7.58 2.05 11.06
C LYS A 60 -8.50 3.22 11.43
N ALA A 61 -8.22 3.90 12.54
CA ALA A 61 -8.97 5.09 12.95
C ALA A 61 -8.86 6.24 11.94
N ALA A 62 -7.75 6.32 11.21
CA ALA A 62 -7.53 7.27 10.12
C ALA A 62 -8.15 6.84 8.77
N GLY A 63 -8.81 5.69 8.70
CA GLY A 63 -9.42 5.17 7.47
C GLY A 63 -8.46 4.43 6.55
N ILE A 64 -7.30 4.01 7.05
CA ILE A 64 -6.35 3.19 6.30
C ILE A 64 -6.72 1.72 6.50
N ASP A 65 -6.90 0.99 5.40
CA ASP A 65 -7.31 -0.41 5.40
C ASP A 65 -6.20 -1.38 5.04
N ARG A 66 -5.06 -0.87 4.55
CA ARG A 66 -3.92 -1.71 4.17
C ARG A 66 -2.60 -1.05 4.55
N ALA A 67 -1.69 -1.81 5.17
CA ALA A 67 -0.35 -1.37 5.48
C ALA A 67 0.70 -2.30 4.87
N TYR A 68 1.77 -1.72 4.29
CA TYR A 68 2.88 -2.46 3.71
C TYR A 68 4.11 -2.32 4.60
N ILE A 69 4.47 -3.40 5.30
CA ILE A 69 5.68 -3.44 6.14
C ILE A 69 6.92 -3.39 5.25
N GLY A 70 7.75 -2.38 5.48
CA GLY A 70 9.09 -2.27 4.92
C GLY A 70 10.14 -2.29 6.02
N ASN A 71 10.96 -3.34 6.07
CA ASN A 71 12.09 -3.38 6.99
C ASN A 71 13.24 -2.60 6.38
N ILE A 72 13.55 -1.42 6.94
CA ILE A 72 14.49 -0.46 6.38
C ILE A 72 15.58 -0.18 7.39
N GLY A 73 16.86 -0.37 6.98
CA GLY A 73 18.01 0.15 7.68
C GLY A 73 18.26 1.61 7.28
N HIS A 74 18.53 2.48 8.24
CA HIS A 74 18.85 3.87 8.00
C HIS A 74 20.05 4.30 8.82
N ASP A 75 21.11 4.77 8.17
CA ASP A 75 22.40 5.07 8.80
C ASP A 75 22.30 6.16 9.88
N ASP A 76 21.39 7.11 9.73
CA ASP A 76 21.17 8.20 10.69
C ASP A 76 20.27 7.79 11.87
N VAL A 77 19.73 6.56 11.87
CA VAL A 77 18.88 6.05 12.95
C VAL A 77 19.61 4.92 13.67
N PRO A 78 19.96 5.09 14.96
CA PRO A 78 20.59 4.02 15.72
C PRO A 78 19.75 2.73 15.65
N TYR A 79 20.44 1.60 15.47
CA TYR A 79 19.77 0.31 15.43
C TYR A 79 19.17 -0.03 16.79
N GLY A 80 17.91 -0.42 16.78
CA GLY A 80 17.19 -0.94 17.94
C GLY A 80 17.55 -2.40 18.23
N PRO A 81 16.91 -3.00 19.26
CA PRO A 81 17.24 -4.34 19.72
C PRO A 81 16.71 -5.48 18.85
N VAL A 82 15.86 -5.18 17.87
CA VAL A 82 15.16 -6.20 17.08
C VAL A 82 15.86 -6.40 15.74
N GLU A 83 16.61 -7.50 15.67
CA GLU A 83 17.24 -7.93 14.42
C GLU A 83 16.20 -8.56 13.48
N LEU A 84 16.31 -8.25 12.18
CA LEU A 84 15.44 -8.82 11.15
C LEU A 84 15.50 -10.34 11.15
N MET A 85 14.34 -10.99 11.03
CA MET A 85 14.15 -12.45 11.05
C MET A 85 14.57 -13.15 12.36
N SER A 86 14.92 -12.40 13.41
CA SER A 86 15.12 -12.97 14.75
C SER A 86 13.80 -13.40 15.39
N GLU A 87 13.86 -14.23 16.44
CA GLU A 87 12.67 -14.64 17.18
C GLU A 87 11.83 -13.46 17.67
N PRO A 88 12.41 -12.38 18.28
CA PRO A 88 11.64 -11.19 18.63
C PRO A 88 10.96 -10.53 17.43
N TRP A 89 11.59 -10.51 16.25
CA TRP A 89 10.99 -9.96 15.04
C TRP A 89 9.76 -10.76 14.59
N TRP A 90 9.85 -12.09 14.63
CA TRP A 90 8.72 -12.97 14.29
C TRP A 90 7.56 -12.81 15.26
N GLU A 91 7.83 -12.66 16.55
CA GLU A 91 6.79 -12.40 17.55
C GLU A 91 6.08 -11.04 17.33
N ILE A 92 6.82 -10.01 16.92
CA ILE A 92 6.26 -8.69 16.57
C ILE A 92 5.43 -8.80 15.30
N LEU A 93 5.92 -9.50 14.28
CA LEU A 93 5.16 -9.75 13.05
C LEU A 93 3.85 -10.50 13.34
N HIS A 94 3.88 -11.55 14.16
CA HIS A 94 2.68 -12.25 14.59
C HIS A 94 1.68 -11.33 15.30
N THR A 95 2.18 -10.42 16.15
CA THR A 95 1.33 -9.41 16.81
C THR A 95 0.69 -8.48 15.80
N ALA A 96 1.46 -8.00 14.82
CA ALA A 96 0.94 -7.15 13.76
C ALA A 96 -0.15 -7.86 12.93
N LEU A 97 0.09 -9.09 12.47
CA LEU A 97 -0.87 -9.88 11.70
C LEU A 97 -2.16 -10.17 12.47
N LYS A 98 -2.03 -10.54 13.75
CA LYS A 98 -3.18 -10.77 14.63
C LYS A 98 -4.00 -9.50 14.81
N THR A 99 -3.36 -8.38 15.14
CA THR A 99 -4.03 -7.09 15.32
C THR A 99 -4.70 -6.62 14.02
N ALA A 100 -4.04 -6.78 12.88
CA ALA A 100 -4.62 -6.44 11.58
C ALA A 100 -5.87 -7.27 11.29
N THR A 101 -5.85 -8.58 11.60
CA THR A 101 -7.01 -9.46 11.47
C THR A 101 -8.18 -9.00 12.36
N GLU A 102 -7.91 -8.63 13.60
CA GLU A 102 -8.92 -8.10 14.54
C GLU A 102 -9.54 -6.78 14.06
N LEU A 103 -8.78 -5.98 13.32
CA LEU A 103 -9.19 -4.68 12.78
C LEU A 103 -9.75 -4.75 11.35
N ASP A 104 -9.83 -5.92 10.74
CA ASP A 104 -10.17 -6.09 9.31
C ASP A 104 -9.27 -5.20 8.42
N MET A 105 -7.96 -5.32 8.61
CA MET A 105 -6.92 -4.65 7.81
C MET A 105 -6.09 -5.67 7.04
N GLU A 106 -5.61 -5.27 5.87
CA GLU A 106 -4.70 -6.07 5.06
C GLU A 106 -3.24 -5.70 5.33
N ILE A 107 -2.37 -6.71 5.44
CA ILE A 107 -0.92 -6.52 5.57
C ILE A 107 -0.21 -7.04 4.33
N GLY A 108 0.64 -6.21 3.74
CA GLY A 108 1.65 -6.61 2.79
C GLY A 108 3.04 -6.49 3.42
N ILE A 109 4.00 -7.21 2.86
CA ILE A 109 5.41 -7.14 3.29
C ILE A 109 6.26 -6.97 2.03
N PHE A 110 7.20 -6.04 2.05
CA PHE A 110 8.19 -5.94 0.99
C PHE A 110 9.10 -7.16 1.01
N ASN A 111 9.25 -7.79 -0.13
CA ASN A 111 10.12 -8.95 -0.31
C ASN A 111 11.62 -8.61 -0.36
N SER A 112 11.95 -7.33 -0.28
CA SER A 112 13.32 -6.82 -0.32
C SER A 112 13.56 -5.93 0.89
N PRO A 113 14.08 -6.46 1.99
CA PRO A 113 14.49 -5.64 3.11
C PRO A 113 15.58 -4.65 2.68
N GLY A 114 15.44 -3.39 3.12
CA GLY A 114 16.21 -2.27 2.58
C GLY A 114 15.46 -1.58 1.43
N TRP A 115 16.10 -0.66 0.75
CA TRP A 115 15.49 0.12 -0.32
C TRP A 115 15.54 -0.53 -1.70
N SER A 116 16.04 -1.75 -1.80
CA SER A 116 16.29 -2.44 -3.06
C SER A 116 15.29 -3.58 -3.28
N GLN A 117 14.83 -3.75 -4.50
CA GLN A 117 13.97 -4.87 -4.91
C GLN A 117 14.74 -6.21 -4.98
N SER A 118 16.05 -6.19 -4.85
CA SER A 118 16.94 -7.36 -4.97
C SER A 118 17.56 -7.80 -3.65
N GLY A 119 17.13 -7.24 -2.52
CA GLY A 119 17.62 -7.62 -1.20
C GLY A 119 18.37 -6.50 -0.48
N GLY A 120 18.78 -6.76 0.75
CA GLY A 120 19.53 -5.86 1.60
C GLY A 120 20.98 -6.27 1.79
N PRO A 121 21.76 -5.57 2.64
CA PRO A 121 23.19 -5.86 2.86
C PRO A 121 23.48 -7.24 3.47
N TRP A 122 22.46 -7.92 3.97
CA TRP A 122 22.54 -9.29 4.51
C TRP A 122 22.35 -10.37 3.44
N VAL A 123 21.88 -10.04 2.22
CA VAL A 123 21.79 -10.98 1.11
C VAL A 123 23.16 -11.07 0.43
N LYS A 124 23.69 -12.27 0.34
CA LYS A 124 24.98 -12.53 -0.27
C LYS A 124 24.79 -13.05 -1.70
N PRO A 125 25.80 -12.85 -2.59
CA PRO A 125 25.72 -13.27 -3.99
C PRO A 125 25.48 -14.77 -4.18
N GLU A 126 25.78 -15.59 -3.18
CA GLU A 126 25.64 -17.07 -3.19
C GLU A 126 24.28 -17.57 -2.66
N GLU A 127 23.43 -16.69 -2.20
CA GLU A 127 22.06 -16.97 -1.73
C GLU A 127 21.05 -16.63 -2.85
#